data_b03481f3285d407a3b99ae20a076c7ad
#
_entry.id   b03481f3285d407a3b99ae20a076c7ad
#
_cell.length_a   1.000
_cell.length_b   1.000
_cell.length_c   1.000
_cell.angle_alpha   90.00
_cell.angle_beta   90.00
_cell.angle_gamma   90.00
#
_symmetry.space_group_name_H-M   'P 1'
#
loop_
_entity.id
_entity.type
_entity.pdbx_description
1 polymer ?
#
loop_
_entity_poly.entity_id
_entity_poly.type
_entity_poly.pdbx_seq_one_letter_code
_entity_poly.pdbx_strand_id
1 'polypeptide(L)'
;MAENYITRVEEKGSINISDEVIATMVRIAVKEVEGVAGMAVTAGPAVAELLNKRNSSKGVKVSFGEESVVIDAIIMVKYGSNVVNVATAVQESVMNHVQAMTGIDDVTVNVHVSGIAFEK
;
A
#
# COMPACT_ATOMS: atom_id res chain seq x y z
N MET A 1 -6.11 16.49 -13.87
CA MET A 1 -5.63 16.82 -12.57
C MET A 1 -5.68 15.65 -11.63
N ALA A 2 -4.60 15.38 -11.03
CA ALA A 2 -4.51 14.23 -10.13
C ALA A 2 -5.32 14.51 -8.87
N GLU A 3 -6.07 13.52 -8.48
CA GLU A 3 -6.84 13.61 -7.27
C GLU A 3 -6.08 12.96 -6.15
N ASN A 4 -5.95 13.69 -5.06
CA ASN A 4 -5.29 13.16 -3.88
C ASN A 4 -6.29 12.69 -2.84
N TYR A 5 -7.54 12.59 -3.23
CA TYR A 5 -8.60 12.19 -2.31
C TYR A 5 -9.50 11.20 -2.97
N ILE A 6 -10.11 10.36 -2.16
CA ILE A 6 -11.30 9.65 -2.59
C ILE A 6 -12.45 10.19 -1.76
N THR A 7 -13.58 10.41 -2.40
CA THR A 7 -14.69 11.09 -1.77
C THR A 7 -15.87 10.13 -1.63
N ARG A 8 -16.46 10.12 -0.47
CA ARG A 8 -17.72 9.41 -0.24
C ARG A 8 -18.78 10.44 0.07
N VAL A 9 -19.90 10.34 -0.64
CA VAL A 9 -21.01 11.26 -0.46
C VAL A 9 -22.01 10.60 0.47
N GLU A 10 -22.32 11.27 1.56
CA GLU A 10 -23.26 10.79 2.55
C GLU A 10 -24.40 11.76 2.68
N GLU A 11 -25.42 11.35 3.43
CA GLU A 11 -26.58 12.21 3.64
C GLU A 11 -26.21 13.55 4.25
N LYS A 12 -25.23 13.54 5.11
CA LYS A 12 -24.88 14.75 5.86
C LYS A 12 -23.70 15.49 5.24
N GLY A 13 -23.32 15.13 4.04
CA GLY A 13 -22.23 15.80 3.36
C GLY A 13 -21.30 14.80 2.73
N SER A 14 -20.08 15.21 2.51
CA SER A 14 -19.10 14.35 1.86
C SER A 14 -17.92 14.12 2.81
N ILE A 15 -17.29 12.98 2.63
CA ILE A 15 -16.09 12.62 3.37
C ILE A 15 -14.98 12.44 2.37
N ASN A 16 -13.91 13.18 2.55
CA ASN A 16 -12.77 13.13 1.65
C ASN A 16 -11.59 12.50 2.36
N ILE A 17 -11.08 11.43 1.79
CA ILE A 17 -9.97 10.68 2.38
C ILE A 17 -8.77 10.87 1.48
N SER A 18 -7.70 11.40 2.04
CA SER A 18 -6.52 11.71 1.25
C SER A 18 -5.66 10.46 1.04
N ASP A 19 -4.80 10.54 0.03
CA ASP A 19 -3.87 9.44 -0.24
C ASP A 19 -2.91 9.22 0.92
N GLU A 20 -2.58 10.29 1.64
CA GLU A 20 -1.69 10.15 2.79
C GLU A 20 -2.32 9.30 3.89
N VAL A 21 -3.62 9.43 4.08
CA VAL A 21 -4.31 8.62 5.07
C VAL A 21 -4.23 7.15 4.67
N ILE A 22 -4.50 6.88 3.39
CA ILE A 22 -4.43 5.51 2.91
C ILE A 22 -3.01 4.96 3.04
N ALA A 23 -2.01 5.76 2.67
CA ALA A 23 -0.64 5.31 2.75
C ALA A 23 -0.24 4.96 4.19
N THR A 24 -0.71 5.74 5.14
CA THR A 24 -0.42 5.46 6.54
C THR A 24 -1.03 4.14 6.98
N MET A 25 -2.30 3.90 6.58
CA MET A 25 -2.94 2.62 6.87
C MET A 25 -2.15 1.47 6.29
N VAL A 26 -1.68 1.65 5.06
CA VAL A 26 -0.96 0.59 4.37
C VAL A 26 0.34 0.27 5.11
N ARG A 27 1.06 1.29 5.52
CA ARG A 27 2.32 1.06 6.23
C ARG A 27 2.10 0.30 7.53
N ILE A 28 1.04 0.64 8.24
CA ILE A 28 0.74 -0.06 9.49
C ILE A 28 0.37 -1.52 9.21
N ALA A 29 -0.48 -1.73 8.20
CA ALA A 29 -0.92 -3.07 7.88
C ALA A 29 0.24 -3.95 7.43
N VAL A 30 1.16 -3.39 6.65
CA VAL A 30 2.30 -4.14 6.15
C VAL A 30 3.20 -4.56 7.30
N LYS A 31 3.40 -3.69 8.25
CA LYS A 31 4.30 -4.00 9.37
C LYS A 31 3.78 -5.11 10.25
N GLU A 32 2.49 -5.36 10.22
CA GLU A 32 1.91 -6.41 11.03
C GLU A 32 2.12 -7.80 10.45
N VAL A 33 2.54 -7.87 9.21
CA VAL A 33 2.69 -9.16 8.54
C VAL A 33 4.03 -9.78 8.87
N GLU A 34 3.98 -11.02 9.34
CA GLU A 34 5.19 -11.74 9.65
C GLU A 34 5.96 -12.04 8.38
N GLY A 35 7.27 -11.87 8.42
CA GLY A 35 8.10 -12.09 7.26
C GLY A 35 8.48 -10.84 6.53
N VAL A 36 7.83 -9.72 6.83
CA VAL A 36 8.17 -8.44 6.24
C VAL A 36 9.31 -7.82 7.03
N ALA A 37 10.40 -7.51 6.34
CA ALA A 37 11.55 -6.89 6.99
C ALA A 37 11.39 -5.37 7.06
N GLY A 38 10.59 -4.81 6.17
CA GLY A 38 10.37 -3.39 6.17
C GLY A 38 9.86 -2.97 4.82
N MET A 39 9.68 -1.68 4.65
CA MET A 39 9.26 -1.14 3.37
C MET A 39 10.45 -0.49 2.70
N ALA A 40 10.60 -0.78 1.42
CA ALA A 40 11.73 -0.28 0.67
C ALA A 40 11.50 1.19 0.31
N VAL A 41 12.57 1.95 0.34
CA VAL A 41 12.50 3.33 -0.11
C VAL A 41 13.26 3.52 -1.42
N THR A 42 14.22 2.65 -1.70
CA THR A 42 14.94 2.69 -2.95
C THR A 42 15.16 1.28 -3.43
N ALA A 43 15.17 1.11 -4.73
CA ALA A 43 15.42 -0.17 -5.34
C ALA A 43 15.84 0.10 -6.76
N GLY A 44 15.59 -0.84 -7.68
CA GLY A 44 15.98 -0.66 -9.06
C GLY A 44 15.15 0.42 -9.76
N PRO A 45 15.45 0.61 -11.05
CA PRO A 45 14.77 1.69 -11.79
C PRO A 45 13.27 1.59 -11.83
N ALA A 46 12.74 0.38 -11.92
CA ALA A 46 11.28 0.24 -11.96
C ALA A 46 10.63 0.69 -10.67
N VAL A 47 11.27 0.37 -9.54
CA VAL A 47 10.73 0.78 -8.25
C VAL A 47 10.91 2.28 -8.06
N ALA A 48 12.05 2.80 -8.49
CA ALA A 48 12.28 4.24 -8.39
C ALA A 48 11.23 5.01 -9.16
N GLU A 49 10.80 4.47 -10.29
CA GLU A 49 9.77 5.11 -11.07
C GLU A 49 8.46 5.20 -10.30
N LEU A 50 8.12 4.13 -9.59
CA LEU A 50 6.93 4.16 -8.76
C LEU A 50 7.06 5.20 -7.66
N LEU A 51 8.23 5.28 -7.06
CA LEU A 51 8.43 6.20 -5.94
C LEU A 51 8.50 7.66 -6.38
N ASN A 52 8.76 7.89 -7.65
CA ASN A 52 8.81 9.24 -8.17
C ASN A 52 7.45 9.80 -8.50
N LYS A 53 6.42 8.99 -8.41
CA LYS A 53 5.08 9.48 -8.66
C LYS A 53 4.63 10.39 -7.54
N ARG A 54 3.72 11.23 -7.89
CA ARG A 54 3.23 12.24 -6.98
C ARG A 54 2.65 11.66 -5.71
N ASN A 55 1.99 10.50 -5.83
CA ASN A 55 1.29 9.92 -4.70
C ASN A 55 2.11 8.91 -3.93
N SER A 56 3.40 8.84 -4.20
CA SER A 56 4.26 7.89 -3.52
C SER A 56 4.70 8.43 -2.18
N SER A 57 4.82 7.55 -1.22
CA SER A 57 5.25 7.93 0.11
C SER A 57 5.84 6.72 0.79
N LYS A 58 7.17 6.75 1.00
CA LYS A 58 7.87 5.75 1.81
C LYS A 58 7.53 4.32 1.42
N GLY A 59 7.56 4.06 0.13
CA GLY A 59 7.33 2.72 -0.37
C GLY A 59 5.89 2.40 -0.68
N VAL A 60 5.00 3.37 -0.59
CA VAL A 60 3.59 3.17 -0.89
C VAL A 60 3.16 4.18 -1.94
N LYS A 61 2.49 3.69 -2.96
CA LYS A 61 1.87 4.56 -3.96
C LYS A 61 0.38 4.28 -3.96
N VAL A 62 -0.41 5.33 -3.90
CA VAL A 62 -1.87 5.22 -3.86
C VAL A 62 -2.44 5.94 -5.06
N SER A 63 -3.31 5.25 -5.78
CA SER A 63 -3.99 5.84 -6.94
C SER A 63 -5.48 5.66 -6.74
N PHE A 64 -6.24 6.69 -7.09
CA PHE A 64 -7.68 6.66 -6.90
C PHE A 64 -8.38 6.59 -8.24
N GLY A 65 -9.40 5.73 -8.31
CA GLY A 65 -10.40 5.79 -9.36
C GLY A 65 -11.65 6.46 -8.80
N GLU A 66 -12.77 6.26 -9.48
CA GLU A 66 -13.99 6.91 -9.04
C GLU A 66 -14.43 6.41 -7.67
N GLU A 67 -14.48 5.10 -7.53
CA GLU A 67 -14.83 4.51 -6.25
C GLU A 67 -13.90 3.35 -5.95
N SER A 68 -12.66 3.49 -6.38
CA SER A 68 -11.69 2.42 -6.27
C SER A 68 -10.36 2.98 -5.83
N VAL A 69 -9.55 2.10 -5.27
CA VAL A 69 -8.22 2.45 -4.81
C VAL A 69 -7.26 1.39 -5.30
N VAL A 70 -6.17 1.82 -5.88
CA VAL A 70 -5.08 0.93 -6.26
C VAL A 70 -3.88 1.28 -5.42
N ILE A 71 -3.34 0.28 -4.75
CA ILE A 71 -2.23 0.47 -3.83
C ILE A 71 -1.06 -0.34 -4.31
N ASP A 72 0.08 0.31 -4.43
CA ASP A 72 1.35 -0.36 -4.72
C ASP A 72 2.22 -0.26 -3.49
N ALA A 73 2.56 -1.40 -2.92
CA ALA A 73 3.40 -1.47 -1.73
C ALA A 73 4.72 -2.14 -2.07
N ILE A 74 5.80 -1.52 -1.69
CA ILE A 74 7.14 -2.01 -1.99
C ILE A 74 7.75 -2.47 -0.67
N ILE A 75 8.03 -3.77 -0.58
CA ILE A 75 8.46 -4.35 0.68
C ILE A 75 9.77 -5.10 0.52
N MET A 76 10.41 -5.32 1.64
CA MET A 76 11.53 -6.24 1.74
C MET A 76 11.11 -7.42 2.59
N VAL A 77 11.53 -8.60 2.23
CA VAL A 77 11.14 -9.84 2.89
C VAL A 77 12.35 -10.40 3.63
N LYS A 78 12.10 -10.97 4.79
CA LYS A 78 13.17 -11.56 5.58
C LYS A 78 13.67 -12.83 4.89
N TYR A 79 14.98 -12.99 4.90
CA TYR A 79 15.58 -14.20 4.35
C TYR A 79 15.04 -15.42 5.10
N GLY A 80 14.71 -16.44 4.36
CA GLY A 80 14.14 -17.65 4.94
C GLY A 80 12.64 -17.71 4.88
N SER A 81 11.99 -16.60 4.60
CA SER A 81 10.54 -16.58 4.47
C SER A 81 10.15 -16.97 3.06
N ASN A 82 8.94 -17.50 2.91
CA ASN A 82 8.40 -17.78 1.59
C ASN A 82 7.87 -16.47 1.00
N VAL A 83 8.52 -16.01 -0.06
CA VAL A 83 8.24 -14.69 -0.61
C VAL A 83 6.79 -14.55 -1.04
N VAL A 84 6.28 -15.55 -1.75
CA VAL A 84 4.91 -15.47 -2.25
C VAL A 84 3.90 -15.47 -1.11
N ASN A 85 4.15 -16.29 -0.09
CA ASN A 85 3.23 -16.32 1.04
C ASN A 85 3.23 -15.01 1.79
N VAL A 86 4.39 -14.40 1.96
CA VAL A 86 4.48 -13.10 2.63
C VAL A 86 3.76 -12.05 1.82
N ALA A 87 3.99 -12.03 0.51
CA ALA A 87 3.34 -11.05 -0.35
C ALA A 87 1.83 -11.20 -0.33
N THR A 88 1.35 -12.45 -0.35
CA THR A 88 -0.08 -12.70 -0.30
C THR A 88 -0.67 -12.21 1.03
N ALA A 89 0.05 -12.47 2.11
CA ALA A 89 -0.42 -12.01 3.42
C ALA A 89 -0.46 -10.49 3.48
N VAL A 90 0.51 -9.83 2.84
CA VAL A 90 0.50 -8.38 2.78
C VAL A 90 -0.72 -7.89 2.01
N GLN A 91 -1.00 -8.50 0.86
CA GLN A 91 -2.17 -8.12 0.09
C GLN A 91 -3.45 -8.20 0.91
N GLU A 92 -3.60 -9.30 1.62
CA GLU A 92 -4.81 -9.50 2.42
C GLU A 92 -4.88 -8.53 3.59
N SER A 93 -3.76 -8.30 4.25
CA SER A 93 -3.75 -7.39 5.38
C SER A 93 -4.08 -5.97 4.95
N VAL A 94 -3.46 -5.53 3.88
CA VAL A 94 -3.69 -4.17 3.39
C VAL A 94 -5.13 -4.02 2.93
N MET A 95 -5.61 -4.98 2.15
CA MET A 95 -6.96 -4.91 1.63
C MET A 95 -7.97 -4.86 2.78
N ASN A 96 -7.81 -5.73 3.77
CA ASN A 96 -8.75 -5.77 4.88
C ASN A 96 -8.73 -4.48 5.67
N HIS A 97 -7.55 -3.94 5.91
CA HIS A 97 -7.46 -2.68 6.66
C HIS A 97 -8.11 -1.54 5.92
N VAL A 98 -7.82 -1.42 4.63
CA VAL A 98 -8.35 -0.31 3.87
C VAL A 98 -9.86 -0.43 3.72
N GLN A 99 -10.35 -1.64 3.43
CA GLN A 99 -11.79 -1.83 3.30
C GLN A 99 -12.51 -1.54 4.61
N ALA A 100 -11.95 -2.00 5.71
CA ALA A 100 -12.59 -1.81 7.01
C ALA A 100 -12.62 -0.35 7.42
N MET A 101 -11.55 0.39 7.12
CA MET A 101 -11.45 1.76 7.59
C MET A 101 -12.10 2.76 6.66
N THR A 102 -12.21 2.46 5.39
CA THR A 102 -12.76 3.41 4.43
C THR A 102 -14.12 3.04 3.90
N GLY A 103 -14.47 1.77 3.98
CA GLY A 103 -15.72 1.30 3.40
C GLY A 103 -15.67 1.15 1.89
N ILE A 104 -14.50 1.28 1.30
CA ILE A 104 -14.33 1.13 -0.14
C ILE A 104 -14.14 -0.34 -0.44
N ASP A 105 -14.97 -0.88 -1.33
CA ASP A 105 -14.90 -2.30 -1.66
C ASP A 105 -13.90 -2.61 -2.75
N ASP A 106 -13.72 -1.69 -3.67
CA ASP A 106 -12.87 -1.94 -4.84
C ASP A 106 -11.45 -1.51 -4.52
N VAL A 107 -10.70 -2.40 -3.88
CA VAL A 107 -9.33 -2.16 -3.49
C VAL A 107 -8.44 -3.18 -4.17
N THR A 108 -7.44 -2.69 -4.90
CA THR A 108 -6.45 -3.54 -5.55
C THR A 108 -5.11 -3.28 -4.87
N VAL A 109 -4.43 -4.34 -4.49
CA VAL A 109 -3.15 -4.22 -3.83
C VAL A 109 -2.10 -4.98 -4.64
N ASN A 110 -1.13 -4.24 -5.11
CA ASN A 110 0.02 -4.80 -5.81
C ASN A 110 1.21 -4.75 -4.88
N VAL A 111 1.84 -5.89 -4.67
CA VAL A 111 2.99 -5.97 -3.78
C VAL A 111 4.23 -6.18 -4.63
N HIS A 112 5.21 -5.32 -4.40
CA HIS A 112 6.49 -5.40 -5.10
C HIS A 112 7.55 -5.76 -4.08
N VAL A 113 8.17 -6.92 -4.27
CA VAL A 113 9.23 -7.35 -3.37
C VAL A 113 10.54 -6.86 -3.97
N SER A 114 11.15 -5.91 -3.30
CA SER A 114 12.34 -5.25 -3.85
C SER A 114 13.64 -5.87 -3.36
N GLY A 115 13.57 -6.70 -2.33
CA GLY A 115 14.80 -7.31 -1.84
C GLY A 115 14.55 -8.21 -0.68
N ILE A 116 15.62 -8.87 -0.28
CA ILE A 116 15.61 -9.80 0.83
C ILE A 116 16.55 -9.25 1.90
N ALA A 117 16.07 -9.19 3.12
CA ALA A 117 16.89 -8.71 4.22
C ALA A 117 17.45 -9.89 4.99
N PHE A 118 18.76 -9.87 5.18
CA PHE A 118 19.43 -10.90 5.96
C PHE A 118 19.54 -10.43 7.39
N GLU A 119 19.17 -11.31 8.29
CA GLU A 119 19.27 -11.02 9.72
C GLU A 119 20.39 -11.77 10.34
N LYS A 120 21.01 -11.16 11.26
CA LYS A 120 22.08 -11.81 11.98
C LYS A 120 21.60 -12.39 13.26
#